data_8d9e215270590f476fd77746c929ded6
#
_entry.id   8d9e215270590f476fd77746c929ded6
#
_cell.length_a   1.000
_cell.length_b   1.000
_cell.length_c   1.000
_cell.angle_alpha   90.00
_cell.angle_beta   90.00
_cell.angle_gamma   90.00
#
_symmetry.space_group_name_H-M   'P 1'
#
loop_
_entity.id
_entity.type
_entity.pdbx_description
1 polymer ?
#
loop_
_entity_poly.entity_id
_entity_poly.type
_entity_poly.pdbx_seq_one_letter_code
_entity_poly.pdbx_strand_id
1 'polypeptide(L)'
;THMWGWTKGLRSSARNNYIWLGPVGEGNHHGDHHDFPRDYRNGFGWTGWLLDPSRYPILLMRGLGLLGELNKASAKEEAAVLAARRMDAILPNKEQLSADAQALYAQLEEKVIELRKDWVDAIGRWESLKKQNRFVQKASLSRQEISEEIRQAKAHVNAKKEEFFSALDSLRRQALA
;
A
#
# COMPACT_ATOMS: atom_id res chain seq x y z
N THR A 1 -21.63 2.79 -4.92
CA THR A 1 -20.89 1.92 -4.00
C THR A 1 -20.41 2.64 -2.73
N HIS A 2 -21.08 3.73 -2.31
CA HIS A 2 -20.79 4.40 -1.04
C HIS A 2 -21.64 3.87 0.13
N MET A 3 -22.67 3.09 -0.13
CA MET A 3 -23.61 2.61 0.91
C MET A 3 -23.30 1.19 1.39
N TRP A 4 -22.77 0.32 0.53
CA TRP A 4 -22.63 -1.11 0.80
C TRP A 4 -21.19 -1.58 0.59
N GLY A 5 -20.72 -2.44 1.49
CA GLY A 5 -19.37 -2.98 1.44
C GLY A 5 -18.53 -2.61 2.67
N TRP A 6 -17.25 -2.93 2.65
CA TRP A 6 -16.30 -2.61 3.72
C TRP A 6 -15.34 -1.50 3.28
N THR A 7 -14.91 -0.71 4.24
CA THR A 7 -13.82 0.26 4.08
C THR A 7 -12.52 -0.37 4.56
N LYS A 8 -11.49 -0.31 3.74
CA LYS A 8 -10.13 -0.70 4.15
C LYS A 8 -9.36 0.46 4.80
N GLY A 9 -9.99 1.60 4.96
CA GLY A 9 -9.40 2.81 5.53
C GLY A 9 -10.36 3.98 5.41
N LEU A 10 -10.13 5.01 6.22
CA LEU A 10 -11.10 6.06 6.52
C LEU A 10 -11.02 7.30 5.62
N ARG A 11 -10.18 7.29 4.59
CA ARG A 11 -9.95 8.48 3.76
C ARG A 11 -11.07 8.77 2.76
N SER A 12 -11.89 7.79 2.48
CA SER A 12 -12.98 7.92 1.53
C SER A 12 -14.23 7.24 2.05
N SER A 13 -15.40 7.80 1.78
CA SER A 13 -16.70 7.14 1.98
C SER A 13 -16.93 5.99 1.00
N ALA A 14 -16.04 5.83 0.02
CA ALA A 14 -16.09 4.75 -0.95
C ALA A 14 -15.82 3.39 -0.28
N ARG A 15 -16.59 2.39 -0.66
CA ARG A 15 -16.54 1.05 -0.09
C ARG A 15 -16.17 0.02 -1.15
N ASN A 16 -15.33 -0.92 -0.76
CA ASN A 16 -15.09 -2.12 -1.55
C ASN A 16 -16.21 -3.12 -1.28
N ASN A 17 -16.71 -3.76 -2.30
CA ASN A 17 -17.65 -4.88 -2.16
C ASN A 17 -17.29 -5.96 -3.17
N TYR A 18 -17.67 -7.22 -2.86
CA TYR A 18 -17.51 -8.35 -3.78
C TYR A 18 -18.81 -8.70 -4.50
N ILE A 19 -19.81 -7.85 -4.43
CA ILE A 19 -21.02 -8.03 -5.20
C ILE A 19 -20.66 -7.75 -6.66
N TRP A 20 -20.56 -8.82 -7.41
CA TRP A 20 -20.29 -8.79 -8.83
C TRP A 20 -21.50 -8.18 -9.55
N LEU A 21 -21.48 -6.89 -9.78
CA LEU A 21 -22.50 -6.17 -10.52
C LEU A 21 -22.20 -6.16 -12.04
N GLY A 22 -21.65 -7.26 -12.55
CA GLY A 22 -21.38 -7.44 -13.97
C GLY A 22 -20.12 -6.74 -14.48
N PRO A 23 -19.85 -6.83 -15.79
CA PRO A 23 -18.61 -6.36 -16.40
C PRO A 23 -18.41 -4.83 -16.39
N VAL A 24 -19.34 -4.08 -15.83
CA VAL A 24 -19.36 -2.62 -15.83
C VAL A 24 -19.20 -2.04 -14.42
N GLY A 25 -19.04 -2.90 -13.40
CA GLY A 25 -19.08 -2.46 -12.01
C GLY A 25 -17.72 -2.06 -11.46
N GLU A 26 -17.48 -0.79 -11.22
CA GLU A 26 -16.40 -0.26 -10.37
C GLU A 26 -16.50 -0.73 -8.90
N GLY A 27 -17.47 -1.61 -8.58
CA GLY A 27 -17.88 -1.91 -7.23
C GLY A 27 -16.85 -2.65 -6.38
N ASN A 28 -16.08 -3.57 -6.97
CA ASN A 28 -15.27 -4.50 -6.20
C ASN A 28 -14.11 -3.84 -5.45
N HIS A 29 -13.54 -2.77 -6.00
CA HIS A 29 -12.38 -2.08 -5.46
C HIS A 29 -12.51 -0.56 -5.48
N HIS A 30 -13.73 -0.04 -5.35
CA HIS A 30 -14.00 1.39 -5.45
C HIS A 30 -13.24 2.22 -4.39
N GLY A 31 -13.08 1.71 -3.18
CA GLY A 31 -12.26 2.33 -2.15
C GLY A 31 -10.78 2.38 -2.50
N ASP A 32 -10.26 1.33 -3.15
CA ASP A 32 -8.87 1.30 -3.60
C ASP A 32 -8.63 2.31 -4.74
N HIS A 33 -9.59 2.45 -5.66
CA HIS A 33 -9.54 3.45 -6.72
C HIS A 33 -9.51 4.90 -6.17
N HIS A 34 -10.27 5.20 -5.12
CA HIS A 34 -10.24 6.52 -4.49
C HIS A 34 -8.91 6.85 -3.82
N ASP A 35 -8.18 5.86 -3.34
CA ASP A 35 -6.83 6.08 -2.79
C ASP A 35 -5.77 6.29 -3.88
N PHE A 36 -6.00 5.76 -5.08
CA PHE A 36 -5.10 5.85 -6.23
C PHE A 36 -5.83 6.24 -7.52
N PRO A 37 -6.41 7.45 -7.60
CA PRO A 37 -7.29 7.85 -8.69
C PRO A 37 -6.60 7.94 -10.07
N ARG A 38 -5.28 7.94 -10.09
CA ARG A 38 -4.48 7.94 -11.33
C ARG A 38 -3.96 6.56 -11.73
N ASP A 39 -4.15 5.54 -10.89
CA ASP A 39 -3.76 4.17 -11.22
C ASP A 39 -4.80 3.56 -12.16
N TYR A 40 -4.34 2.87 -13.22
CA TYR A 40 -5.24 2.20 -14.15
C TYR A 40 -5.94 0.98 -13.52
N ARG A 41 -5.45 0.51 -12.38
CA ARG A 41 -6.00 -0.61 -11.62
C ARG A 41 -6.97 -0.08 -10.55
N ASN A 42 -8.14 -0.65 -10.47
CA ASN A 42 -9.06 -0.35 -9.37
C ASN A 42 -8.71 -1.16 -8.11
N GLY A 43 -8.08 -2.32 -8.25
CA GLY A 43 -7.77 -3.19 -7.12
C GLY A 43 -6.31 -3.63 -7.05
N PHE A 44 -5.83 -3.89 -5.83
CA PHE A 44 -4.46 -4.28 -5.54
C PHE A 44 -4.37 -5.74 -5.06
N GLY A 45 -3.17 -6.32 -5.21
CA GLY A 45 -2.92 -7.70 -4.84
C GLY A 45 -3.58 -8.71 -5.77
N TRP A 46 -3.66 -9.96 -5.32
CA TRP A 46 -4.19 -11.06 -6.14
C TRP A 46 -5.70 -10.93 -6.37
N THR A 47 -6.46 -10.44 -5.39
CA THR A 47 -7.90 -10.22 -5.51
C THR A 47 -8.20 -9.10 -6.50
N GLY A 48 -7.43 -8.00 -6.47
CA GLY A 48 -7.52 -6.93 -7.45
C GLY A 48 -7.15 -7.40 -8.86
N TRP A 49 -6.17 -8.31 -8.97
CA TRP A 49 -5.84 -8.89 -10.27
C TRP A 49 -6.99 -9.71 -10.85
N LEU A 50 -7.69 -10.49 -10.05
CA LEU A 50 -8.76 -11.39 -10.49
C LEU A 50 -10.12 -10.68 -10.63
N LEU A 51 -10.43 -9.75 -9.72
CA LEU A 51 -11.77 -9.18 -9.55
C LEU A 51 -11.89 -7.70 -10.00
N ASP A 52 -10.92 -7.21 -10.76
CA ASP A 52 -10.96 -5.90 -11.40
C ASP A 52 -11.30 -6.03 -12.90
N PRO A 53 -12.58 -6.04 -13.28
CA PRO A 53 -13.00 -6.25 -14.66
C PRO A 53 -12.58 -5.12 -15.60
N SER A 54 -12.41 -3.89 -15.09
CA SER A 54 -11.99 -2.73 -15.88
C SER A 54 -10.55 -2.84 -16.38
N ARG A 55 -9.71 -3.58 -15.65
CA ARG A 55 -8.31 -3.79 -15.98
C ARG A 55 -8.11 -4.54 -17.32
N TYR A 56 -8.94 -5.53 -17.61
CA TYR A 56 -8.73 -6.39 -18.77
C TYR A 56 -8.93 -5.67 -20.11
N PRO A 57 -10.01 -4.90 -20.34
CA PRO A 57 -10.14 -4.10 -21.56
C PRO A 57 -9.00 -3.05 -21.70
N ILE A 58 -8.54 -2.44 -20.61
CA ILE A 58 -7.44 -1.48 -20.63
C ILE A 58 -6.14 -2.17 -21.11
N LEU A 59 -5.83 -3.37 -20.57
CA LEU A 59 -4.66 -4.13 -20.98
C LEU A 59 -4.76 -4.63 -22.43
N LEU A 60 -5.95 -5.03 -22.86
CA LEU A 60 -6.21 -5.42 -24.25
C LEU A 60 -5.97 -4.22 -25.19
N MET A 61 -6.56 -3.07 -24.93
CA MET A 61 -6.36 -1.86 -25.75
C MET A 61 -4.89 -1.43 -25.78
N ARG A 62 -4.17 -1.55 -24.66
CA ARG A 62 -2.73 -1.32 -24.64
C ARG A 62 -1.97 -2.33 -25.53
N GLY A 63 -2.33 -3.62 -25.44
CA GLY A 63 -1.72 -4.67 -26.27
C GLY A 63 -1.95 -4.45 -27.78
N LEU A 64 -3.06 -3.84 -28.14
CA LEU A 64 -3.39 -3.43 -29.51
C LEU A 64 -2.74 -2.10 -29.93
N GLY A 65 -1.96 -1.46 -29.06
CA GLY A 65 -1.32 -0.17 -29.34
C GLY A 65 -2.27 1.04 -29.31
N LEU A 66 -3.51 0.86 -28.85
CA LEU A 66 -4.51 1.93 -28.76
C LEU A 66 -4.35 2.82 -27.51
N LEU A 67 -3.56 2.38 -26.53
CA LEU A 67 -3.23 3.15 -25.33
C LEU A 67 -1.71 3.25 -25.16
N GLY A 68 -1.25 4.40 -24.68
CA GLY A 68 0.14 4.63 -24.31
C GLY A 68 0.53 3.99 -22.97
N GLU A 69 1.48 4.62 -22.27
CA GLU A 69 1.89 4.15 -20.93
C GLU A 69 0.74 4.27 -19.93
N LEU A 70 0.55 3.21 -19.15
CA LEU A 70 -0.47 3.17 -18.10
C LEU A 70 0.13 3.66 -16.80
N ASN A 71 -0.54 4.60 -16.15
CA ASN A 71 -0.17 5.04 -14.82
C ASN A 71 -0.36 3.91 -13.81
N LYS A 72 0.64 3.69 -12.98
CA LYS A 72 0.64 2.69 -11.92
C LYS A 72 1.27 3.27 -10.68
N ALA A 73 0.58 3.17 -9.55
CA ALA A 73 1.14 3.54 -8.27
C ALA A 73 2.44 2.78 -7.98
N SER A 74 3.41 3.46 -7.45
CA SER A 74 4.67 2.86 -7.01
C SER A 74 4.46 1.99 -5.76
N ALA A 75 5.35 1.05 -5.50
CA ALA A 75 5.30 0.26 -4.26
C ALA A 75 5.45 1.15 -3.02
N LYS A 76 6.17 2.27 -3.14
CA LYS A 76 6.27 3.29 -2.09
C LYS A 76 4.91 3.91 -1.77
N GLU A 77 4.14 4.30 -2.77
CA GLU A 77 2.80 4.88 -2.60
C GLU A 77 1.82 3.83 -2.03
N GLU A 78 1.85 2.61 -2.58
CA GLU A 78 1.02 1.49 -2.07
C GLU A 78 1.30 1.21 -0.59
N ALA A 79 2.57 1.18 -0.17
CA ALA A 79 2.96 0.98 1.21
C ALA A 79 2.53 2.13 2.13
N ALA A 80 2.66 3.37 1.66
CA ALA A 80 2.25 4.55 2.43
C ALA A 80 0.74 4.54 2.73
N VAL A 81 -0.08 4.17 1.74
CA VAL A 81 -1.53 4.05 1.92
C VAL A 81 -1.88 2.86 2.81
N LEU A 82 -1.24 1.70 2.61
CA LEU A 82 -1.46 0.54 3.47
C LEU A 82 -1.13 0.83 4.94
N ALA A 83 0.00 1.49 5.19
CA ALA A 83 0.39 1.90 6.53
C ALA A 83 -0.63 2.85 7.16
N ALA A 84 -1.08 3.87 6.40
CA ALA A 84 -2.08 4.80 6.87
C ALA A 84 -3.40 4.11 7.23
N ARG A 85 -3.90 3.23 6.34
CA ARG A 85 -5.12 2.45 6.59
C ARG A 85 -5.01 1.58 7.84
N ARG A 86 -3.85 0.96 8.08
CA ARG A 86 -3.62 0.12 9.26
C ARG A 86 -3.58 0.95 10.53
N MET A 87 -2.94 2.12 10.49
CA MET A 87 -2.95 3.05 11.61
C MET A 87 -4.38 3.48 11.93
N ASP A 88 -5.13 3.98 10.96
CA ASP A 88 -6.51 4.44 11.13
C ASP A 88 -7.45 3.34 11.68
N ALA A 89 -7.20 2.07 11.33
CA ALA A 89 -8.00 0.95 11.81
C ALA A 89 -7.69 0.53 13.26
N ILE A 90 -6.51 0.87 13.77
CA ILE A 90 -6.04 0.45 15.11
C ILE A 90 -6.17 1.59 16.11
N LEU A 91 -6.07 2.84 15.65
CA LEU A 91 -6.12 4.00 16.51
C LEU A 91 -7.56 4.24 17.01
N PRO A 92 -7.86 3.97 18.30
CA PRO A 92 -9.18 4.23 18.85
C PRO A 92 -9.44 5.74 18.89
N ASN A 93 -10.69 6.12 19.10
CA ASN A 93 -11.07 7.50 19.38
C ASN A 93 -10.29 8.02 20.59
N LYS A 94 -9.33 8.90 20.38
CA LYS A 94 -8.47 9.47 21.44
C LYS A 94 -9.29 10.10 22.57
N GLU A 95 -10.51 10.56 22.27
CA GLU A 95 -11.43 11.20 23.22
C GLU A 95 -11.94 10.24 24.30
N GLN A 96 -11.82 8.93 24.09
CA GLN A 96 -12.31 7.93 25.05
C GLN A 96 -11.21 7.41 26.00
N LEU A 97 -9.97 7.87 25.85
CA LEU A 97 -8.84 7.45 26.66
C LEU A 97 -8.67 8.35 27.89
N SER A 98 -8.20 7.78 29.01
CA SER A 98 -7.78 8.56 30.18
C SER A 98 -6.59 9.48 29.83
N ALA A 99 -6.36 10.53 30.63
CA ALA A 99 -5.29 11.51 30.40
C ALA A 99 -3.89 10.84 30.33
N ASP A 100 -3.62 9.88 31.22
CA ASP A 100 -2.35 9.15 31.24
C ASP A 100 -2.21 8.24 30.02
N ALA A 101 -3.30 7.58 29.61
CA ALA A 101 -3.33 6.77 28.41
C ALA A 101 -3.15 7.62 27.14
N GLN A 102 -3.66 8.84 27.10
CA GLN A 102 -3.46 9.77 25.99
C GLN A 102 -1.98 10.17 25.83
N ALA A 103 -1.26 10.42 26.95
CA ALA A 103 0.16 10.77 26.92
C ALA A 103 1.03 9.61 26.39
N LEU A 104 0.81 8.39 26.91
CA LEU A 104 1.50 7.19 26.44
C LEU A 104 1.19 6.92 24.95
N TYR A 105 -0.08 7.09 24.59
CA TYR A 105 -0.54 6.93 23.23
C TYR A 105 0.16 7.89 22.25
N ALA A 106 0.32 9.17 22.62
CA ALA A 106 0.99 10.16 21.80
C ALA A 106 2.46 9.78 21.53
N GLN A 107 3.19 9.29 22.54
CA GLN A 107 4.57 8.83 22.37
C GLN A 107 4.69 7.62 21.43
N LEU A 108 3.77 6.66 21.57
CA LEU A 108 3.74 5.47 20.72
C LEU A 108 3.32 5.79 19.29
N GLU A 109 2.39 6.72 19.11
CA GLU A 109 1.97 7.21 17.80
C GLU A 109 3.15 7.85 17.06
N GLU A 110 3.94 8.70 17.73
CA GLU A 110 5.12 9.32 17.15
C GLU A 110 6.13 8.25 16.67
N LYS A 111 6.41 7.26 17.51
CA LYS A 111 7.28 6.14 17.14
C LYS A 111 6.74 5.34 15.94
N VAL A 112 5.45 5.09 15.90
CA VAL A 112 4.81 4.37 14.77
C VAL A 112 4.89 5.20 13.48
N ILE A 113 4.73 6.52 13.57
CA ILE A 113 4.88 7.43 12.43
C ILE A 113 6.32 7.40 11.90
N GLU A 114 7.33 7.39 12.77
CA GLU A 114 8.73 7.28 12.38
C GLU A 114 9.02 5.94 11.69
N LEU A 115 8.61 4.82 12.28
CA LEU A 115 8.77 3.49 11.68
C LEU A 115 8.06 3.34 10.33
N ARG A 116 6.89 3.97 10.20
CA ARG A 116 6.19 4.06 8.91
C ARG A 116 7.04 4.75 7.87
N LYS A 117 7.63 5.90 8.22
CA LYS A 117 8.51 6.66 7.32
C LYS A 117 9.70 5.82 6.89
N ASP A 118 10.38 5.18 7.83
CA ASP A 118 11.53 4.31 7.59
C ASP A 118 11.18 3.18 6.62
N TRP A 119 10.06 2.51 6.83
CA TRP A 119 9.61 1.44 5.95
C TRP A 119 9.31 1.94 4.53
N VAL A 120 8.58 3.05 4.40
CA VAL A 120 8.24 3.65 3.11
C VAL A 120 9.49 4.11 2.36
N ASP A 121 10.47 4.66 3.06
CA ASP A 121 11.74 5.09 2.47
C ASP A 121 12.64 3.91 2.07
N ALA A 122 12.63 2.82 2.85
CA ALA A 122 13.30 1.57 2.47
C ALA A 122 12.73 0.98 1.17
N ILE A 123 11.41 1.01 0.98
CA ILE A 123 10.76 0.60 -0.28
C ILE A 123 11.20 1.49 -1.44
N GLY A 124 11.24 2.81 -1.24
CA GLY A 124 11.69 3.74 -2.28
C GLY A 124 13.13 3.46 -2.74
N ARG A 125 14.03 3.17 -1.80
CA ARG A 125 15.41 2.75 -2.12
C ARG A 125 15.46 1.43 -2.90
N TRP A 126 14.70 0.44 -2.48
CA TRP A 126 14.60 -0.84 -3.19
C TRP A 126 14.05 -0.67 -4.62
N GLU A 127 13.04 0.16 -4.83
CA GLU A 127 12.50 0.46 -6.17
C GLU A 127 13.55 1.15 -7.06
N SER A 128 14.32 2.11 -6.52
CA SER A 128 15.37 2.81 -7.27
C SER A 128 16.47 1.85 -7.72
N LEU A 129 16.92 0.95 -6.85
CA LEU A 129 17.90 -0.09 -7.19
C LEU A 129 17.38 -1.04 -8.29
N LYS A 130 16.10 -1.43 -8.23
CA LYS A 130 15.48 -2.24 -9.29
C LYS A 130 15.44 -1.51 -10.64
N LYS A 131 15.15 -0.21 -10.64
CA LYS A 131 15.19 0.61 -11.87
C LYS A 131 16.61 0.68 -12.40
N GLN A 132 17.59 0.99 -11.54
CA GLN A 132 18.99 1.05 -11.92
C GLN A 132 19.48 -0.28 -12.52
N ASN A 133 19.14 -1.42 -11.93
CA ASN A 133 19.48 -2.74 -12.48
C ASN A 133 18.94 -2.96 -13.90
N ARG A 134 17.75 -2.48 -14.22
CA ARG A 134 17.21 -2.57 -15.60
C ARG A 134 18.05 -1.81 -16.63
N PHE A 135 18.68 -0.69 -16.23
CA PHE A 135 19.58 0.07 -17.10
C PHE A 135 20.95 -0.58 -17.20
N VAL A 136 21.50 -1.10 -16.11
CA VAL A 136 22.81 -1.76 -16.05
C VAL A 136 22.82 -3.10 -16.78
N GLN A 137 21.69 -3.83 -16.86
CA GLN A 137 21.55 -5.03 -17.66
C GLN A 137 21.87 -4.82 -19.16
N LYS A 138 21.79 -3.56 -19.64
CA LYS A 138 22.23 -3.19 -20.98
C LYS A 138 23.72 -2.95 -21.12
N ALA A 139 24.45 -2.81 -20.00
CA ALA A 139 25.86 -2.36 -19.94
C ALA A 139 26.81 -3.37 -19.27
N SER A 140 26.59 -4.67 -19.35
CA SER A 140 27.51 -5.80 -19.01
C SER A 140 28.38 -5.72 -17.73
N LEU A 141 28.11 -4.84 -16.77
CA LEU A 141 28.88 -4.72 -15.53
C LEU A 141 28.13 -5.30 -14.33
N SER A 142 28.79 -6.25 -13.65
CA SER A 142 28.51 -6.83 -12.32
C SER A 142 27.04 -7.13 -11.95
N ARG A 143 26.40 -8.01 -12.71
CA ARG A 143 25.06 -8.55 -12.37
C ARG A 143 24.98 -9.10 -10.94
N GLN A 144 26.07 -9.63 -10.42
CA GLN A 144 26.07 -10.26 -9.10
C GLN A 144 26.01 -9.23 -7.96
N GLU A 145 26.78 -8.14 -8.03
CA GLU A 145 26.79 -7.09 -7.00
C GLU A 145 25.41 -6.39 -6.90
N ILE A 146 24.85 -5.97 -8.03
CA ILE A 146 23.53 -5.31 -8.03
C ILE A 146 22.41 -6.27 -7.59
N SER A 147 22.51 -7.56 -7.93
CA SER A 147 21.56 -8.57 -7.47
C SER A 147 21.61 -8.74 -5.94
N GLU A 148 22.82 -8.69 -5.37
CA GLU A 148 23.02 -8.77 -3.93
C GLU A 148 22.52 -7.51 -3.22
N GLU A 149 22.79 -6.33 -3.76
CA GLU A 149 22.25 -5.07 -3.23
C GLU A 149 20.72 -5.06 -3.24
N ILE A 150 20.09 -5.53 -4.30
CA ILE A 150 18.62 -5.66 -4.38
C ILE A 150 18.11 -6.65 -3.34
N ARG A 151 18.82 -7.75 -3.11
CA ARG A 151 18.47 -8.76 -2.10
C ARG A 151 18.54 -8.19 -0.69
N GLN A 152 19.61 -7.46 -0.39
CA GLN A 152 19.81 -6.78 0.91
C GLN A 152 18.76 -5.68 1.13
N ALA A 153 18.49 -4.86 0.11
CA ALA A 153 17.46 -3.84 0.19
C ALA A 153 16.07 -4.44 0.42
N LYS A 154 15.75 -5.59 -0.21
CA LYS A 154 14.50 -6.32 0.03
C LYS A 154 14.42 -6.88 1.45
N ALA A 155 15.51 -7.43 1.97
CA ALA A 155 15.58 -7.91 3.36
C ALA A 155 15.36 -6.75 4.34
N HIS A 156 15.98 -5.60 4.08
CA HIS A 156 15.79 -4.39 4.89
C HIS A 156 14.33 -3.89 4.87
N VAL A 157 13.68 -3.88 3.70
CA VAL A 157 12.23 -3.55 3.57
C VAL A 157 11.38 -4.48 4.45
N ASN A 158 11.66 -5.78 4.42
CA ASN A 158 10.91 -6.75 5.22
C ASN A 158 11.14 -6.53 6.73
N ALA A 159 12.38 -6.28 7.15
CA ALA A 159 12.68 -5.98 8.55
C ALA A 159 11.95 -4.73 9.04
N LYS A 160 11.98 -3.63 8.28
CA LYS A 160 11.27 -2.40 8.61
C LYS A 160 9.74 -2.55 8.62
N LYS A 161 9.22 -3.39 7.75
CA LYS A 161 7.81 -3.77 7.75
C LYS A 161 7.42 -4.47 9.04
N GLU A 162 8.19 -5.47 9.46
CA GLU A 162 7.94 -6.22 10.71
C GLU A 162 8.05 -5.32 11.94
N GLU A 163 9.06 -4.45 12.01
CA GLU A 163 9.18 -3.44 13.07
C GLU A 163 7.92 -2.57 13.16
N PHE A 164 7.47 -2.04 12.03
CA PHE A 164 6.26 -1.20 11.97
C PHE A 164 5.02 -1.94 12.47
N PHE A 165 4.76 -3.16 11.96
CA PHE A 165 3.57 -3.91 12.35
C PHE A 165 3.63 -4.39 13.81
N SER A 166 4.81 -4.76 14.32
CA SER A 166 5.01 -5.12 15.72
C SER A 166 4.75 -3.93 16.65
N ALA A 167 5.24 -2.75 16.31
CA ALA A 167 4.97 -1.53 17.07
C ALA A 167 3.47 -1.17 17.07
N LEU A 168 2.82 -1.35 15.92
CA LEU A 168 1.39 -1.10 15.77
C LEU A 168 0.54 -2.06 16.61
N ASP A 169 0.91 -3.35 16.66
CA ASP A 169 0.24 -4.37 17.49
C ASP A 169 0.49 -4.11 18.99
N SER A 170 1.66 -3.62 19.37
CA SER A 170 1.96 -3.16 20.74
C SER A 170 1.07 -1.99 21.14
N LEU A 171 0.96 -0.99 20.27
CA LEU A 171 0.09 0.17 20.48
C LEU A 171 -1.38 -0.28 20.68
N ARG A 172 -1.86 -1.19 19.84
CA ARG A 172 -3.21 -1.75 19.95
C ARG A 172 -3.45 -2.42 21.30
N ARG A 173 -2.49 -3.27 21.75
CA ARG A 173 -2.62 -3.98 23.04
C ARG A 173 -2.66 -3.01 24.23
N GLN A 174 -1.86 -1.95 24.18
CA GLN A 174 -1.82 -0.94 25.25
C GLN A 174 -3.06 -0.03 25.25
N ALA A 175 -3.64 0.22 24.08
CA ALA A 175 -4.87 1.00 23.95
C ALA A 175 -6.14 0.22 24.39
N LEU A 176 -6.07 -1.10 24.49
CA LEU A 176 -7.17 -1.96 24.89
C LEU A 176 -7.04 -2.50 26.34
N ALA A 177 -5.91 -2.26 27.00
CA ALA A 177 -5.66 -2.60 28.41
C ALA A 177 -6.09 -1.47 29.36
#